data_84662868c56dfe69b2aa3dae05d624df
#
_entry.id   84662868c56dfe69b2aa3dae05d624df
#
_cell.length_a   1.000
_cell.length_b   1.000
_cell.length_c   1.000
_cell.angle_alpha   90.00
_cell.angle_beta   90.00
_cell.angle_gamma   90.00
#
_symmetry.space_group_name_H-M   'P 1'
#
loop_
_entity.id
_entity.type
_entity.pdbx_description
1 polymer ?
#
loop_
_entity_poly.entity_id
_entity_poly.type
_entity_poly.pdbx_seq_one_letter_code
_entity_poly.pdbx_strand_id
1 'polypeptide(L)'
;MRTMKTHSAAMLGAVALTLGVASRAAADPVAVDAKVAPYKVVSGVSGSLSSVGSDTLNNLMTFWSEKFNKFYPNVKMQVEGKGSSTAPPALIAGTSQLGPMSRTMKNTEIDDFEKKFGYKPTPVRVAVDSLAVFVNKDNTIECLSIPQVDAIFSKSRRSGYKGDIRTWGQIGLKADWAERPISLYGRNSASGTYGFFKEHVLGNGDYKDEVKEQPGSASVVQGVTVDRFGIGYSGIGYATPGVRAIKLSKEQGGACVEPDAENAYSGKYPIARFLYIYVNKPTDKPLEPLTREFMKMVLSKEGQEEVVKDGYFPLPLAVLETDVKKVD
;
A
#
# COMPACT_ATOMS: atom_id res chain seq x y z
N MET A 1 -29.13 -80.50 40.39
CA MET A 1 -29.71 -79.19 40.07
C MET A 1 -28.55 -78.26 39.69
N ARG A 2 -28.39 -77.93 38.38
CA ARG A 2 -27.33 -77.15 37.82
C ARG A 2 -27.88 -75.71 37.56
N THR A 3 -27.35 -74.71 38.19
CA THR A 3 -27.67 -73.28 37.97
C THR A 3 -26.77 -72.75 36.84
N MET A 4 -27.42 -72.31 35.77
CA MET A 4 -26.77 -71.60 34.66
C MET A 4 -26.56 -70.11 35.05
N LYS A 5 -25.33 -69.65 34.95
CA LYS A 5 -24.97 -68.19 35.02
C LYS A 5 -24.95 -67.60 33.62
N THR A 6 -25.82 -66.65 33.41
CA THR A 6 -25.83 -65.83 32.18
C THR A 6 -24.83 -64.66 32.33
N HIS A 7 -23.91 -64.55 31.37
CA HIS A 7 -22.98 -63.44 31.26
C HIS A 7 -23.54 -62.43 30.26
N SER A 8 -23.85 -61.23 30.73
CA SER A 8 -24.16 -60.09 29.86
C SER A 8 -22.88 -59.39 29.48
N ALA A 9 -22.56 -59.38 28.18
CA ALA A 9 -21.47 -58.61 27.63
C ALA A 9 -21.95 -57.18 27.28
N ALA A 10 -21.39 -56.18 27.96
CA ALA A 10 -21.58 -54.77 27.61
C ALA A 10 -20.63 -54.35 26.51
N MET A 11 -21.18 -53.99 25.33
CA MET A 11 -20.39 -53.36 24.25
C MET A 11 -20.25 -51.85 24.57
N LEU A 12 -19.02 -51.42 24.84
CA LEU A 12 -18.64 -50.01 24.81
C LEU A 12 -18.37 -49.61 23.35
N GLY A 13 -19.24 -48.78 22.78
CA GLY A 13 -19.03 -48.12 21.51
C GLY A 13 -18.09 -46.92 21.70
N ALA A 14 -16.89 -46.99 21.17
CA ALA A 14 -15.95 -45.83 21.09
C ALA A 14 -16.35 -44.91 19.92
N VAL A 15 -16.89 -43.72 20.23
CA VAL A 15 -17.13 -42.66 19.27
C VAL A 15 -15.78 -41.95 19.04
N ALA A 16 -15.15 -42.20 17.90
CA ALA A 16 -13.96 -41.44 17.47
C ALA A 16 -14.39 -40.09 16.95
N LEU A 17 -14.15 -39.03 17.74
CA LEU A 17 -14.29 -37.64 17.31
C LEU A 17 -13.09 -37.31 16.41
N THR A 18 -13.27 -37.31 15.09
CA THR A 18 -12.28 -36.78 14.15
C THR A 18 -12.34 -35.24 14.19
N LEU A 19 -11.40 -34.64 14.91
CA LEU A 19 -11.10 -33.22 14.79
C LEU A 19 -10.54 -32.94 13.40
N GLY A 20 -11.39 -32.45 12.49
CA GLY A 20 -10.96 -31.93 11.21
C GLY A 20 -10.16 -30.65 11.45
N VAL A 21 -8.83 -30.74 11.41
CA VAL A 21 -7.95 -29.57 11.31
C VAL A 21 -8.18 -28.99 9.92
N ALA A 22 -8.99 -27.93 9.84
CA ALA A 22 -9.08 -27.12 8.64
C ALA A 22 -7.69 -26.47 8.40
N SER A 23 -6.92 -27.07 7.52
CA SER A 23 -5.68 -26.51 7.02
C SER A 23 -6.04 -25.21 6.30
N ARG A 24 -5.71 -24.06 6.92
CA ARG A 24 -5.78 -22.77 6.24
C ARG A 24 -4.78 -22.86 5.08
N ALA A 25 -5.28 -22.94 3.85
CA ALA A 25 -4.42 -22.84 2.69
C ALA A 25 -3.65 -21.53 2.81
N ALA A 26 -2.34 -21.59 2.88
CA ALA A 26 -1.49 -20.42 2.75
C ALA A 26 -1.84 -19.79 1.39
N ALA A 27 -2.14 -18.50 1.36
CA ALA A 27 -2.32 -17.80 0.10
C ALA A 27 -1.07 -18.02 -0.76
N ASP A 28 -1.25 -18.28 -2.05
CA ASP A 28 -0.13 -18.41 -2.97
C ASP A 28 0.72 -17.14 -2.89
N PRO A 29 2.05 -17.28 -2.92
CA PRO A 29 2.93 -16.11 -2.87
C PRO A 29 2.62 -15.19 -4.05
N VAL A 30 2.52 -13.91 -3.79
CA VAL A 30 2.31 -12.89 -4.83
C VAL A 30 3.47 -12.98 -5.82
N ALA A 31 3.17 -13.20 -7.09
CA ALA A 31 4.15 -13.35 -8.15
C ALA A 31 3.81 -12.49 -9.37
N VAL A 32 4.82 -12.14 -10.14
CA VAL A 32 4.64 -11.46 -11.44
C VAL A 32 4.06 -12.46 -12.43
N ASP A 33 3.08 -12.02 -13.22
CA ASP A 33 2.49 -12.86 -14.28
C ASP A 33 3.59 -13.36 -15.24
N ALA A 34 3.60 -14.66 -15.51
CA ALA A 34 4.63 -15.32 -16.35
C ALA A 34 4.69 -14.76 -17.79
N LYS A 35 3.63 -14.12 -18.25
CA LYS A 35 3.55 -13.48 -19.59
C LYS A 35 4.19 -12.09 -19.64
N VAL A 36 4.54 -11.50 -18.49
CA VAL A 36 5.23 -10.20 -18.46
C VAL A 36 6.61 -10.37 -19.10
N ALA A 37 6.87 -9.56 -20.12
CA ALA A 37 8.11 -9.65 -20.88
C ALA A 37 9.32 -9.20 -20.03
N PRO A 38 10.48 -9.87 -20.17
CA PRO A 38 11.71 -9.41 -19.55
C PRO A 38 12.22 -8.12 -20.22
N TYR A 39 12.98 -7.32 -19.45
CA TYR A 39 13.62 -6.12 -19.96
C TYR A 39 14.71 -6.48 -20.98
N LYS A 40 14.68 -5.79 -22.11
CA LYS A 40 15.70 -5.94 -23.15
C LYS A 40 16.68 -4.76 -23.09
N VAL A 41 17.91 -5.05 -22.67
CA VAL A 41 18.98 -4.06 -22.60
C VAL A 41 19.30 -3.51 -24.00
N VAL A 42 19.40 -2.19 -24.13
CA VAL A 42 19.79 -1.50 -25.37
C VAL A 42 21.11 -0.75 -25.17
N SER A 43 21.85 -0.52 -26.23
CA SER A 43 23.10 0.23 -26.17
C SER A 43 22.89 1.75 -26.10
N GLY A 44 23.91 2.48 -25.64
CA GLY A 44 23.91 3.94 -25.66
C GLY A 44 23.12 4.63 -24.53
N VAL A 45 22.75 3.91 -23.48
CA VAL A 45 22.05 4.47 -22.31
C VAL A 45 23.08 4.90 -21.27
N SER A 46 23.15 6.19 -20.99
CA SER A 46 24.03 6.80 -19.98
C SER A 46 23.49 8.16 -19.56
N GLY A 47 23.97 8.70 -18.45
CA GLY A 47 23.59 10.02 -17.95
C GLY A 47 23.12 9.99 -16.51
N SER A 48 22.29 10.97 -16.14
CA SER A 48 21.77 11.10 -14.79
C SER A 48 20.25 11.22 -14.79
N LEU A 49 19.59 10.50 -13.89
CA LEU A 49 18.16 10.61 -13.61
C LEU A 49 17.95 11.10 -12.17
N SER A 50 17.01 12.01 -12.01
CA SER A 50 16.52 12.45 -10.70
C SER A 50 15.08 12.00 -10.50
N SER A 51 14.79 11.50 -9.31
CA SER A 51 13.47 11.11 -8.84
C SER A 51 13.14 11.88 -7.57
N VAL A 52 12.10 12.71 -7.63
CA VAL A 52 11.64 13.51 -6.49
C VAL A 52 10.15 13.27 -6.29
N GLY A 53 9.74 12.82 -5.12
CA GLY A 53 8.32 12.61 -4.87
C GLY A 53 8.01 11.75 -3.64
N SER A 54 7.15 10.76 -3.82
CA SER A 54 6.54 9.98 -2.76
C SER A 54 7.54 9.17 -1.93
N ASP A 55 7.52 9.37 -0.62
CA ASP A 55 8.22 8.50 0.33
C ASP A 55 7.67 7.05 0.30
N THR A 56 6.39 6.86 0.03
CA THR A 56 5.79 5.52 -0.11
C THR A 56 6.51 4.65 -1.14
N LEU A 57 7.02 5.25 -2.23
CA LEU A 57 7.78 4.57 -3.26
C LEU A 57 9.31 4.66 -3.03
N ASN A 58 9.78 5.26 -1.96
CA ASN A 58 11.22 5.55 -1.82
C ASN A 58 12.10 4.30 -1.85
N ASN A 59 11.70 3.24 -1.13
CA ASN A 59 12.43 1.96 -1.16
C ASN A 59 12.36 1.33 -2.55
N LEU A 60 11.18 1.31 -3.15
CA LEU A 60 10.96 0.73 -4.48
C LEU A 60 11.75 1.48 -5.56
N MET A 61 11.77 2.82 -5.51
CA MET A 61 12.63 3.63 -6.40
C MET A 61 14.11 3.30 -6.22
N THR A 62 14.55 3.03 -5.00
CA THR A 62 15.93 2.61 -4.71
C THR A 62 16.22 1.24 -5.31
N PHE A 63 15.32 0.25 -5.15
CA PHE A 63 15.48 -1.08 -5.76
C PHE A 63 15.51 -1.03 -7.27
N TRP A 64 14.63 -0.24 -7.89
CA TRP A 64 14.67 -0.01 -9.35
C TRP A 64 15.94 0.68 -9.79
N SER A 65 16.44 1.66 -9.03
CA SER A 65 17.72 2.32 -9.30
C SER A 65 18.88 1.32 -9.28
N GLU A 66 18.96 0.48 -8.26
CA GLU A 66 19.98 -0.58 -8.14
C GLU A 66 19.86 -1.61 -9.26
N LYS A 67 18.64 -2.02 -9.62
CA LYS A 67 18.39 -2.94 -10.73
C LYS A 67 18.80 -2.32 -12.06
N PHE A 68 18.45 -1.07 -12.31
CA PHE A 68 18.78 -0.35 -13.52
C PHE A 68 20.31 -0.15 -13.67
N ASN A 69 21.00 0.16 -12.58
CA ASN A 69 22.46 0.28 -12.55
C ASN A 69 23.19 -1.03 -12.87
N LYS A 70 22.57 -2.20 -12.61
CA LYS A 70 23.15 -3.49 -13.06
C LYS A 70 23.13 -3.64 -14.58
N PHE A 71 22.12 -3.06 -15.26
CA PHE A 71 22.06 -3.04 -16.73
C PHE A 71 22.91 -1.91 -17.31
N TYR A 72 23.00 -0.77 -16.61
CA TYR A 72 23.67 0.46 -17.07
C TYR A 72 24.57 1.07 -15.99
N PRO A 73 25.79 0.54 -15.79
CA PRO A 73 26.67 0.97 -14.69
C PRO A 73 27.09 2.44 -14.75
N ASN A 74 26.97 3.07 -15.92
CA ASN A 74 27.34 4.48 -16.12
C ASN A 74 26.18 5.45 -15.87
N VAL A 75 24.99 4.96 -15.52
CA VAL A 75 23.85 5.81 -15.16
C VAL A 75 23.92 6.18 -13.67
N LYS A 76 23.74 7.47 -13.39
CA LYS A 76 23.65 7.98 -12.01
C LYS A 76 22.20 8.27 -11.69
N MET A 77 21.72 7.74 -10.58
CA MET A 77 20.35 8.00 -10.10
C MET A 77 20.38 8.69 -8.75
N GLN A 78 19.52 9.71 -8.60
CA GLN A 78 19.24 10.37 -7.32
C GLN A 78 17.77 10.14 -6.96
N VAL A 79 17.52 9.71 -5.73
CA VAL A 79 16.16 9.42 -5.24
C VAL A 79 15.89 10.24 -4.00
N GLU A 80 14.82 11.05 -4.03
CA GLU A 80 14.35 11.86 -2.90
C GLU A 80 12.88 11.59 -2.60
N GLY A 81 12.61 10.97 -1.45
CA GLY A 81 11.26 10.62 -0.97
C GLY A 81 10.68 11.63 0.01
N LYS A 82 10.44 12.87 -0.40
CA LYS A 82 9.94 13.94 0.49
C LYS A 82 8.42 14.12 0.50
N GLY A 83 7.71 13.29 -0.21
CA GLY A 83 6.24 13.30 -0.32
C GLY A 83 5.75 13.62 -1.73
N SER A 84 4.59 13.08 -2.10
CA SER A 84 4.04 13.22 -3.46
C SER A 84 3.86 14.68 -3.90
N SER A 85 3.63 15.59 -2.97
CA SER A 85 3.46 17.02 -3.31
C SER A 85 4.74 17.71 -3.81
N THR A 86 5.91 17.06 -3.67
CA THR A 86 7.18 17.59 -4.21
C THR A 86 7.43 17.18 -5.67
N ALA A 87 6.73 16.17 -6.18
CA ALA A 87 6.89 15.70 -7.55
C ALA A 87 6.44 16.70 -8.61
N PRO A 88 5.24 17.31 -8.57
CA PRO A 88 4.80 18.25 -9.60
C PRO A 88 5.73 19.44 -9.77
N PRO A 89 6.13 20.18 -8.72
CA PRO A 89 7.04 21.32 -8.89
C PRO A 89 8.43 20.90 -9.40
N ALA A 90 8.94 19.73 -9.01
CA ALA A 90 10.22 19.24 -9.49
C ALA A 90 10.18 18.88 -10.98
N LEU A 91 9.10 18.25 -11.46
CA LEU A 91 8.87 17.99 -12.89
C LEU A 91 8.71 19.28 -13.69
N ILE A 92 7.97 20.26 -13.17
CA ILE A 92 7.75 21.57 -13.83
C ILE A 92 9.06 22.36 -13.92
N ALA A 93 9.89 22.31 -12.88
CA ALA A 93 11.19 22.97 -12.86
C ALA A 93 12.25 22.23 -13.69
N GLY A 94 11.98 20.98 -14.12
CA GLY A 94 12.96 20.13 -14.83
C GLY A 94 14.09 19.60 -13.94
N THR A 95 13.98 19.75 -12.62
CA THR A 95 14.96 19.25 -11.64
C THR A 95 14.80 17.74 -11.38
N SER A 96 13.68 17.17 -11.80
CA SER A 96 13.42 15.74 -11.75
C SER A 96 12.79 15.25 -13.06
N GLN A 97 13.20 14.07 -13.52
CA GLN A 97 12.62 13.39 -14.68
C GLN A 97 11.52 12.42 -14.28
N LEU A 98 11.57 11.95 -13.03
CA LEU A 98 10.65 10.97 -12.47
C LEU A 98 9.93 11.57 -11.25
N GLY A 99 8.61 11.57 -11.29
CA GLY A 99 7.75 12.06 -10.21
C GLY A 99 6.95 10.93 -9.56
N PRO A 100 7.52 10.12 -8.65
CA PRO A 100 6.77 9.08 -7.96
C PRO A 100 5.70 9.67 -7.05
N MET A 101 4.47 9.14 -7.13
CA MET A 101 3.32 9.61 -6.36
C MET A 101 2.47 8.45 -5.86
N SER A 102 2.00 8.54 -4.64
CA SER A 102 1.09 7.59 -3.98
C SER A 102 -0.37 8.09 -3.93
N ARG A 103 -0.69 9.02 -4.78
CA ARG A 103 -2.00 9.52 -5.19
C ARG A 103 -1.92 10.03 -6.61
N THR A 104 -3.04 10.26 -7.24
CA THR A 104 -3.07 11.05 -8.49
C THR A 104 -2.66 12.51 -8.24
N MET A 105 -2.11 13.16 -9.25
CA MET A 105 -1.94 14.62 -9.22
C MET A 105 -3.29 15.31 -9.01
N LYS A 106 -3.30 16.37 -8.23
CA LYS A 106 -4.46 17.24 -8.08
C LYS A 106 -4.68 18.03 -9.38
N ASN A 107 -5.90 18.47 -9.63
CA ASN A 107 -6.19 19.28 -10.82
C ASN A 107 -5.30 20.52 -10.91
N THR A 108 -5.08 21.23 -9.79
CA THR A 108 -4.19 22.39 -9.74
C THR A 108 -2.74 22.05 -10.11
N GLU A 109 -2.24 20.89 -9.69
CA GLU A 109 -0.89 20.40 -10.05
C GLU A 109 -0.79 20.06 -11.54
N ILE A 110 -1.87 19.51 -12.13
CA ILE A 110 -1.97 19.23 -13.57
C ILE A 110 -2.05 20.53 -14.37
N ASP A 111 -2.88 21.48 -13.92
CA ASP A 111 -3.07 22.79 -14.58
C ASP A 111 -1.75 23.59 -14.61
N ASP A 112 -0.99 23.60 -13.51
CA ASP A 112 0.31 24.26 -13.44
C ASP A 112 1.32 23.62 -14.40
N PHE A 113 1.32 22.29 -14.52
CA PHE A 113 2.16 21.57 -15.47
C PHE A 113 1.75 21.88 -16.92
N GLU A 114 0.45 21.82 -17.23
CA GLU A 114 -0.11 22.10 -18.56
C GLU A 114 0.14 23.56 -18.98
N LYS A 115 0.04 24.50 -18.04
CA LYS A 115 0.39 25.90 -18.27
C LYS A 115 1.87 26.08 -18.68
N LYS A 116 2.76 25.27 -18.12
CA LYS A 116 4.19 25.33 -18.41
C LYS A 116 4.56 24.71 -19.75
N PHE A 117 3.96 23.55 -20.07
CA PHE A 117 4.41 22.72 -21.18
C PHE A 117 3.42 22.65 -22.36
N GLY A 118 2.18 23.08 -22.19
CA GLY A 118 1.13 23.03 -23.21
C GLY A 118 0.47 21.63 -23.36
N TYR A 119 0.81 20.69 -22.47
CA TYR A 119 0.21 19.34 -22.41
C TYR A 119 0.26 18.81 -20.97
N LYS A 120 -0.56 17.80 -20.67
CA LYS A 120 -0.67 17.21 -19.33
C LYS A 120 0.48 16.25 -19.02
N PRO A 121 0.89 16.12 -17.74
CA PRO A 121 1.89 15.13 -17.34
C PRO A 121 1.36 13.72 -17.58
N THR A 122 2.24 12.78 -17.94
CA THR A 122 1.85 11.40 -18.21
C THR A 122 1.91 10.55 -16.92
N PRO A 123 0.76 10.06 -16.40
CA PRO A 123 0.73 9.11 -15.29
C PRO A 123 1.03 7.70 -15.78
N VAL A 124 2.04 7.06 -15.22
CA VAL A 124 2.36 5.65 -15.43
C VAL A 124 2.11 4.91 -14.13
N ARG A 125 1.21 3.94 -14.14
CA ARG A 125 0.99 3.04 -13.00
C ARG A 125 2.18 2.09 -12.89
N VAL A 126 2.68 1.86 -11.70
CA VAL A 126 3.91 1.08 -11.49
C VAL A 126 3.78 -0.03 -10.47
N ALA A 127 2.82 0.05 -9.56
CA ALA A 127 2.52 -0.97 -8.57
C ALA A 127 1.09 -0.82 -8.05
N VAL A 128 0.58 -1.85 -7.37
CA VAL A 128 -0.66 -1.80 -6.58
C VAL A 128 -0.30 -1.85 -5.10
N ASP A 129 -0.94 -1.00 -4.30
CA ASP A 129 -0.78 -0.90 -2.85
C ASP A 129 -2.13 -1.09 -2.17
N SER A 130 -2.20 -1.95 -1.16
CA SER A 130 -3.24 -1.89 -0.15
C SER A 130 -2.77 -0.92 0.93
N LEU A 131 -3.33 0.31 0.94
CA LEU A 131 -3.03 1.23 2.04
C LEU A 131 -3.52 0.59 3.34
N ALA A 132 -2.59 0.09 4.15
CA ALA A 132 -2.94 -0.68 5.34
C ALA A 132 -3.14 0.21 6.56
N VAL A 133 -4.11 -0.14 7.39
CA VAL A 133 -4.23 0.34 8.76
C VAL A 133 -3.50 -0.65 9.65
N PHE A 134 -2.43 -0.19 10.29
CA PHE A 134 -1.57 -0.99 11.16
C PHE A 134 -1.90 -0.75 12.62
N VAL A 135 -1.89 -1.82 13.38
CA VAL A 135 -1.89 -1.81 14.85
C VAL A 135 -0.65 -2.53 15.36
N ASN A 136 -0.28 -2.28 16.62
CA ASN A 136 0.80 -3.04 17.27
C ASN A 136 0.51 -4.55 17.20
N LYS A 137 1.56 -5.38 17.09
CA LYS A 137 1.43 -6.85 16.96
C LYS A 137 0.61 -7.50 18.07
N ASP A 138 0.62 -6.91 19.29
CA ASP A 138 -0.09 -7.43 20.46
C ASP A 138 -1.56 -6.98 20.53
N ASN A 139 -1.99 -6.09 19.63
CA ASN A 139 -3.39 -5.66 19.56
C ASN A 139 -4.24 -6.76 18.89
N THR A 140 -5.35 -7.11 19.49
CA THR A 140 -6.21 -8.22 19.04
C THR A 140 -7.38 -7.79 18.14
N ILE A 141 -7.47 -6.50 17.78
CA ILE A 141 -8.54 -6.04 16.87
C ILE A 141 -8.39 -6.71 15.50
N GLU A 142 -9.44 -7.32 15.00
CA GLU A 142 -9.38 -8.06 13.72
C GLU A 142 -9.84 -7.22 12.54
N CYS A 143 -10.79 -6.30 12.77
CA CYS A 143 -11.44 -5.57 11.70
C CYS A 143 -11.95 -4.21 12.19
N LEU A 144 -11.83 -3.20 11.34
CA LEU A 144 -12.50 -1.91 11.50
C LEU A 144 -13.24 -1.54 10.21
N SER A 145 -14.36 -0.88 10.33
CA SER A 145 -15.01 -0.27 9.18
C SER A 145 -14.37 1.09 8.84
N ILE A 146 -14.48 1.53 7.59
CA ILE A 146 -14.04 2.87 7.18
C ILE A 146 -14.65 3.97 8.07
N PRO A 147 -15.96 3.94 8.41
CA PRO A 147 -16.52 4.88 9.37
C PRO A 147 -15.87 4.86 10.76
N GLN A 148 -15.45 3.68 11.26
CA GLN A 148 -14.75 3.59 12.55
C GLN A 148 -13.33 4.16 12.44
N VAL A 149 -12.60 3.86 11.36
CA VAL A 149 -11.26 4.41 11.12
C VAL A 149 -11.34 5.94 11.00
N ASP A 150 -12.33 6.48 10.30
CA ASP A 150 -12.60 7.91 10.25
C ASP A 150 -12.84 8.48 11.66
N ALA A 151 -13.70 7.85 12.46
CA ALA A 151 -13.97 8.31 13.83
C ALA A 151 -12.76 8.23 14.78
N ILE A 152 -11.79 7.35 14.47
CA ILE A 152 -10.51 7.28 15.19
C ILE A 152 -9.60 8.46 14.80
N PHE A 153 -9.50 8.79 13.51
CA PHE A 153 -8.49 9.74 13.00
C PHE A 153 -9.01 11.15 12.78
N SER A 154 -10.32 11.37 12.57
CA SER A 154 -10.84 12.70 12.20
C SER A 154 -11.66 13.38 13.28
N LYS A 155 -11.70 14.71 13.19
CA LYS A 155 -12.57 15.57 14.00
C LYS A 155 -14.02 15.55 13.53
N SER A 156 -14.24 15.34 12.23
CA SER A 156 -15.53 15.61 11.57
C SER A 156 -16.35 14.36 11.27
N ARG A 157 -15.76 13.17 11.25
CA ARG A 157 -16.42 11.87 11.06
C ARG A 157 -17.36 11.82 9.85
N ARG A 158 -16.87 12.31 8.70
CA ARG A 158 -17.68 12.44 7.46
C ARG A 158 -18.06 11.11 6.81
N SER A 159 -17.37 10.02 7.18
CA SER A 159 -17.68 8.67 6.69
C SER A 159 -18.85 8.00 7.45
N GLY A 160 -19.49 8.73 8.41
CA GLY A 160 -20.81 8.37 8.92
C GLY A 160 -20.85 7.71 10.31
N TYR A 161 -19.75 7.56 11.01
CA TYR A 161 -19.78 7.07 12.40
C TYR A 161 -20.27 8.17 13.36
N LYS A 162 -21.25 7.84 14.20
CA LYS A 162 -21.94 8.86 15.05
C LYS A 162 -21.10 9.37 16.22
N GLY A 163 -20.23 8.54 16.79
CA GLY A 163 -19.45 8.84 17.99
C GLY A 163 -17.99 9.17 17.69
N ASP A 164 -17.32 9.84 18.62
CA ASP A 164 -15.88 9.94 18.61
C ASP A 164 -15.26 8.67 19.21
N ILE A 165 -14.21 8.13 18.59
CA ILE A 165 -13.49 6.96 19.09
C ILE A 165 -12.12 7.41 19.59
N ARG A 166 -11.87 7.25 20.89
CA ARG A 166 -10.64 7.67 21.56
C ARG A 166 -9.95 6.53 22.32
N THR A 167 -10.71 5.49 22.70
CA THR A 167 -10.19 4.35 23.45
C THR A 167 -10.45 3.05 22.73
N TRP A 168 -9.61 2.07 22.99
CA TRP A 168 -9.74 0.73 22.41
C TRP A 168 -11.02 0.00 22.87
N GLY A 169 -11.55 0.33 24.08
CA GLY A 169 -12.81 -0.24 24.57
C GLY A 169 -14.02 0.19 23.76
N GLN A 170 -14.02 1.39 23.18
CA GLN A 170 -15.12 1.88 22.33
C GLN A 170 -15.29 1.06 21.04
N ILE A 171 -14.26 0.30 20.66
CA ILE A 171 -14.29 -0.59 19.49
C ILE A 171 -14.18 -2.07 19.88
N GLY A 172 -14.46 -2.39 21.15
CA GLY A 172 -14.72 -3.75 21.62
C GLY A 172 -13.57 -4.47 22.31
N LEU A 173 -12.39 -3.86 22.46
CA LEU A 173 -11.31 -4.45 23.25
C LEU A 173 -11.64 -4.34 24.74
N LYS A 174 -11.27 -5.39 25.50
CA LYS A 174 -11.61 -5.54 26.94
C LYS A 174 -10.35 -5.57 27.80
N ALA A 175 -10.56 -5.74 29.10
CA ALA A 175 -9.52 -5.83 30.13
C ALA A 175 -8.53 -4.65 30.05
N ASP A 176 -7.24 -4.91 29.99
CA ASP A 176 -6.17 -3.90 29.99
C ASP A 176 -6.24 -2.91 28.83
N TRP A 177 -7.04 -3.19 27.80
CA TRP A 177 -7.21 -2.35 26.61
C TRP A 177 -8.38 -1.36 26.74
N ALA A 178 -9.41 -1.68 27.54
CA ALA A 178 -10.68 -0.98 27.52
C ALA A 178 -10.56 0.54 27.70
N GLU A 179 -9.81 0.97 28.73
CA GLU A 179 -9.63 2.38 29.06
C GLU A 179 -8.38 3.02 28.41
N ARG A 180 -7.65 2.26 27.59
CA ARG A 180 -6.44 2.78 26.98
C ARG A 180 -6.76 3.70 25.82
N PRO A 181 -6.21 4.92 25.82
CA PRO A 181 -6.32 5.83 24.69
C PRO A 181 -5.61 5.26 23.46
N ILE A 182 -6.17 5.53 22.28
CA ILE A 182 -5.56 5.16 21.00
C ILE A 182 -4.52 6.20 20.62
N SER A 183 -3.26 5.79 20.47
CA SER A 183 -2.20 6.66 19.95
C SER A 183 -2.21 6.68 18.43
N LEU A 184 -2.36 7.84 17.82
CA LEU A 184 -2.55 8.01 16.39
C LEU A 184 -1.23 8.35 15.69
N TYR A 185 -0.87 7.56 14.67
CA TYR A 185 0.30 7.80 13.83
C TYR A 185 -0.13 8.02 12.38
N GLY A 186 0.20 9.16 11.81
CA GLY A 186 -0.14 9.53 10.45
C GLY A 186 1.04 10.11 9.70
N ARG A 187 0.78 10.59 8.49
CA ARG A 187 1.77 11.26 7.63
C ARG A 187 1.56 12.77 7.68
N ASN A 188 2.57 13.52 7.31
CA ASN A 188 2.46 14.96 7.12
C ASN A 188 1.75 15.33 5.81
N SER A 189 1.37 16.58 5.64
CA SER A 189 0.57 17.07 4.50
C SER A 189 1.29 17.00 3.13
N ALA A 190 2.62 16.88 3.08
CA ALA A 190 3.37 16.67 1.83
C ALA A 190 3.17 15.26 1.27
N SER A 191 2.78 14.30 2.10
CA SER A 191 2.57 12.90 1.74
C SER A 191 1.34 12.72 0.85
N GLY A 192 1.50 11.97 -0.25
CA GLY A 192 0.36 11.50 -1.04
C GLY A 192 -0.53 10.54 -0.27
N THR A 193 0.07 9.73 0.62
CA THR A 193 -0.69 8.81 1.49
C THR A 193 -1.56 9.56 2.50
N TYR A 194 -1.09 10.68 3.04
CA TYR A 194 -1.92 11.59 3.82
C TYR A 194 -3.15 12.08 3.01
N GLY A 195 -2.91 12.57 1.79
CA GLY A 195 -3.99 13.06 0.94
C GLY A 195 -4.98 11.97 0.55
N PHE A 196 -4.49 10.80 0.16
CA PHE A 196 -5.33 9.65 -0.20
C PHE A 196 -6.17 9.16 0.98
N PHE A 197 -5.59 9.03 2.17
CA PHE A 197 -6.31 8.64 3.38
C PHE A 197 -7.36 9.69 3.78
N LYS A 198 -7.00 10.98 3.69
CA LYS A 198 -7.94 12.09 3.94
C LYS A 198 -9.16 12.02 3.02
N GLU A 199 -8.96 11.75 1.74
CA GLU A 199 -10.03 11.68 0.75
C GLU A 199 -10.91 10.44 0.94
N HIS A 200 -10.29 9.24 0.98
CA HIS A 200 -11.00 7.96 0.89
C HIS A 200 -11.47 7.40 2.24
N VAL A 201 -10.84 7.80 3.32
CA VAL A 201 -11.21 7.34 4.68
C VAL A 201 -11.93 8.43 5.46
N LEU A 202 -11.40 9.67 5.47
CA LEU A 202 -11.95 10.75 6.27
C LEU A 202 -13.02 11.60 5.52
N GLY A 203 -13.38 11.24 4.28
CA GLY A 203 -14.31 12.01 3.46
C GLY A 203 -13.92 13.48 3.31
N ASN A 204 -12.62 13.76 3.17
CA ASN A 204 -12.02 15.10 3.20
C ASN A 204 -12.23 15.84 4.55
N GLY A 205 -12.49 15.10 5.64
CA GLY A 205 -12.53 15.65 7.00
C GLY A 205 -11.13 16.00 7.51
N ASP A 206 -11.08 16.81 8.58
CA ASP A 206 -9.82 17.19 9.19
C ASP A 206 -9.35 16.14 10.20
N TYR A 207 -8.05 15.86 10.17
CA TYR A 207 -7.42 15.00 11.16
C TYR A 207 -7.56 15.58 12.58
N LYS A 208 -7.57 14.71 13.57
CA LYS A 208 -7.42 15.11 14.98
C LYS A 208 -6.04 15.72 15.21
N ASP A 209 -5.95 16.67 16.13
CA ASP A 209 -4.69 17.33 16.48
C ASP A 209 -3.70 16.38 17.16
N GLU A 210 -4.22 15.32 17.76
CA GLU A 210 -3.45 14.26 18.44
C GLU A 210 -2.73 13.31 17.48
N VAL A 211 -2.97 13.40 16.15
CA VAL A 211 -2.25 12.59 15.17
C VAL A 211 -0.78 12.99 15.14
N LYS A 212 0.08 12.05 15.51
CA LYS A 212 1.54 12.20 15.46
C LYS A 212 2.00 12.12 14.01
N GLU A 213 2.17 13.27 13.37
CA GLU A 213 2.61 13.35 11.99
C GLU A 213 4.04 12.84 11.82
N GLN A 214 4.23 11.89 10.92
CA GLN A 214 5.52 11.28 10.60
C GLN A 214 6.00 11.71 9.21
N PRO A 215 7.32 11.91 9.03
CA PRO A 215 7.87 12.31 7.74
C PRO A 215 7.80 11.17 6.70
N GLY A 216 7.86 9.91 7.14
CA GLY A 216 7.95 8.74 6.28
C GLY A 216 7.04 7.59 6.68
N SER A 217 6.83 6.67 5.74
CA SER A 217 6.05 5.44 5.91
C SER A 217 6.67 4.51 6.95
N ALA A 218 7.98 4.34 6.90
CA ALA A 218 8.74 3.57 7.89
C ALA A 218 8.59 4.13 9.32
N SER A 219 8.58 5.47 9.46
CA SER A 219 8.43 6.12 10.77
C SER A 219 7.04 5.91 11.38
N VAL A 220 5.97 5.83 10.56
CA VAL A 220 4.63 5.45 11.03
C VAL A 220 4.66 4.03 11.58
N VAL A 221 5.17 3.08 10.81
CA VAL A 221 5.23 1.66 11.21
C VAL A 221 6.10 1.50 12.46
N GLN A 222 7.24 2.18 12.54
CA GLN A 222 8.10 2.16 13.74
C GLN A 222 7.37 2.74 14.96
N GLY A 223 6.63 3.84 14.80
CA GLY A 223 5.83 4.42 15.88
C GLY A 223 4.81 3.43 16.44
N VAL A 224 4.07 2.74 15.56
CA VAL A 224 3.11 1.70 15.95
C VAL A 224 3.79 0.47 16.55
N THR A 225 5.00 0.11 16.07
CA THR A 225 5.77 -1.03 16.60
C THR A 225 6.14 -0.84 18.07
N VAL A 226 6.56 0.36 18.45
CA VAL A 226 7.03 0.64 19.83
C VAL A 226 5.90 1.08 20.77
N ASP A 227 4.76 1.46 20.24
CA ASP A 227 3.60 1.89 21.01
C ASP A 227 2.50 0.80 20.98
N ARG A 228 2.38 0.06 22.09
CA ARG A 228 1.40 -1.03 22.21
C ARG A 228 -0.03 -0.59 21.88
N PHE A 229 -0.36 0.67 22.16
CA PHE A 229 -1.70 1.24 21.94
C PHE A 229 -1.80 2.06 20.64
N GLY A 230 -0.78 1.94 19.79
CA GLY A 230 -0.68 2.67 18.53
C GLY A 230 -1.56 2.09 17.42
N ILE A 231 -2.08 2.99 16.60
CA ILE A 231 -2.68 2.73 15.30
C ILE A 231 -2.09 3.72 14.29
N GLY A 232 -1.84 3.27 13.07
CA GLY A 232 -1.31 4.13 12.01
C GLY A 232 -1.68 3.61 10.63
N TYR A 233 -1.41 4.40 9.59
CA TYR A 233 -1.63 3.98 8.21
C TYR A 233 -0.37 4.16 7.37
N SER A 234 -0.07 3.15 6.56
CA SER A 234 1.08 3.15 5.64
C SER A 234 0.85 2.16 4.49
N GLY A 235 1.63 2.25 3.43
CA GLY A 235 1.62 1.25 2.37
C GLY A 235 1.95 -0.14 2.91
N ILE A 236 1.30 -1.17 2.34
CA ILE A 236 1.46 -2.56 2.80
C ILE A 236 2.91 -3.04 2.73
N GLY A 237 3.71 -2.53 1.78
CA GLY A 237 5.13 -2.85 1.63
C GLY A 237 6.00 -2.47 2.85
N TYR A 238 5.50 -1.63 3.74
CA TYR A 238 6.21 -1.27 4.99
C TYR A 238 5.86 -2.17 6.17
N ALA A 239 5.07 -3.22 6.00
CA ALA A 239 4.73 -4.16 7.06
C ALA A 239 5.99 -4.78 7.69
N THR A 240 6.04 -4.83 9.01
CA THR A 240 7.12 -5.46 9.79
C THR A 240 6.52 -6.43 10.81
N PRO A 241 7.29 -7.36 11.37
CA PRO A 241 6.80 -8.26 12.41
C PRO A 241 6.30 -7.56 13.69
N GLY A 242 6.61 -6.27 13.88
CA GLY A 242 6.17 -5.47 15.03
C GLY A 242 4.74 -4.93 14.91
N VAL A 243 4.13 -5.05 13.72
CA VAL A 243 2.77 -4.55 13.46
C VAL A 243 1.90 -5.61 12.78
N ARG A 244 0.57 -5.43 12.85
CA ARG A 244 -0.42 -6.18 12.09
C ARG A 244 -1.22 -5.22 11.22
N ALA A 245 -1.35 -5.54 9.94
CA ALA A 245 -2.37 -4.93 9.09
C ALA A 245 -3.72 -5.55 9.44
N ILE A 246 -4.73 -4.73 9.72
CA ILE A 246 -6.08 -5.19 10.05
C ILE A 246 -6.96 -5.24 8.81
N LYS A 247 -7.98 -6.10 8.87
CA LYS A 247 -9.04 -6.13 7.85
C LYS A 247 -9.85 -4.84 7.89
N LEU A 248 -10.35 -4.45 6.75
CA LEU A 248 -11.26 -3.31 6.66
C LEU A 248 -12.59 -3.71 6.03
N SER A 249 -13.68 -3.09 6.49
CA SER A 249 -14.97 -3.13 5.83
C SER A 249 -15.36 -1.75 5.32
N LYS A 250 -16.07 -1.67 4.20
CA LYS A 250 -16.56 -0.38 3.65
C LYS A 250 -17.55 0.28 4.60
N GLU A 251 -18.40 -0.51 5.23
CA GLU A 251 -19.52 -0.07 6.06
C GLU A 251 -19.47 -0.74 7.42
N GLN A 252 -20.07 -0.12 8.42
CA GLN A 252 -20.24 -0.71 9.76
C GLN A 252 -21.08 -1.98 9.66
N GLY A 253 -20.55 -3.11 10.17
CA GLY A 253 -21.18 -4.43 10.05
C GLY A 253 -21.03 -5.10 8.68
N GLY A 254 -20.31 -4.47 7.74
CA GLY A 254 -19.98 -5.06 6.46
C GLY A 254 -18.90 -6.14 6.53
N ALA A 255 -18.68 -6.83 5.41
CA ALA A 255 -17.66 -7.87 5.29
C ALA A 255 -16.25 -7.31 5.51
N CYS A 256 -15.50 -7.94 6.39
CA CYS A 256 -14.10 -7.63 6.65
C CYS A 256 -13.20 -8.21 5.57
N VAL A 257 -12.41 -7.38 4.91
CA VAL A 257 -11.58 -7.71 3.77
C VAL A 257 -10.10 -7.57 4.13
N GLU A 258 -9.30 -8.59 3.81
CA GLU A 258 -7.83 -8.58 4.01
C GLU A 258 -7.16 -7.60 3.03
N PRO A 259 -6.06 -6.95 3.44
CA PRO A 259 -5.26 -6.08 2.55
C PRO A 259 -4.31 -6.88 1.64
N ASP A 260 -4.79 -7.96 1.03
CA ASP A 260 -4.03 -8.83 0.14
C ASP A 260 -4.16 -8.44 -1.34
N ALA A 261 -3.39 -9.10 -2.20
CA ALA A 261 -3.34 -8.82 -3.63
C ALA A 261 -4.67 -9.10 -4.33
N GLU A 262 -5.34 -10.23 -4.02
CA GLU A 262 -6.62 -10.61 -4.65
C GLU A 262 -7.69 -9.55 -4.38
N ASN A 263 -7.80 -9.13 -3.12
CA ASN A 263 -8.77 -8.13 -2.70
C ASN A 263 -8.43 -6.73 -3.22
N ALA A 264 -7.14 -6.41 -3.39
CA ALA A 264 -6.69 -5.17 -4.02
C ALA A 264 -7.05 -5.15 -5.50
N TYR A 265 -6.74 -6.21 -6.25
CA TYR A 265 -7.02 -6.30 -7.69
C TYR A 265 -8.52 -6.33 -8.01
N SER A 266 -9.31 -7.01 -7.19
CA SER A 266 -10.77 -7.08 -7.36
C SER A 266 -11.51 -5.82 -6.87
N GLY A 267 -10.81 -4.85 -6.24
CA GLY A 267 -11.43 -3.67 -5.65
C GLY A 267 -12.32 -3.95 -4.42
N LYS A 268 -12.20 -5.13 -3.83
CA LYS A 268 -12.90 -5.49 -2.58
C LYS A 268 -12.28 -4.75 -1.39
N TYR A 269 -10.94 -4.67 -1.31
CA TYR A 269 -10.29 -3.91 -0.25
C TYR A 269 -10.53 -2.41 -0.44
N PRO A 270 -11.12 -1.71 0.55
CA PRO A 270 -11.72 -0.39 0.33
C PRO A 270 -10.72 0.73 0.01
N ILE A 271 -9.46 0.59 0.41
CA ILE A 271 -8.41 1.60 0.20
C ILE A 271 -7.20 1.02 -0.54
N ALA A 272 -7.46 0.13 -1.50
CA ALA A 272 -6.48 -0.25 -2.51
C ALA A 272 -6.27 0.90 -3.50
N ARG A 273 -5.03 1.05 -4.01
CA ARG A 273 -4.67 2.11 -4.95
C ARG A 273 -3.54 1.71 -5.88
N PHE A 274 -3.43 2.38 -7.02
CA PHE A 274 -2.20 2.36 -7.79
C PHE A 274 -1.16 3.32 -7.21
N LEU A 275 0.09 2.95 -7.36
CA LEU A 275 1.25 3.84 -7.21
C LEU A 275 1.68 4.27 -8.61
N TYR A 276 2.14 5.51 -8.74
CA TYR A 276 2.41 6.15 -10.03
C TYR A 276 3.84 6.69 -10.11
N ILE A 277 4.40 6.71 -11.31
CA ILE A 277 5.48 7.62 -11.67
C ILE A 277 4.95 8.55 -12.76
N TYR A 278 4.93 9.84 -12.49
CA TYR A 278 4.63 10.86 -13.48
C TYR A 278 5.88 11.24 -14.24
N VAL A 279 5.75 11.39 -15.56
CA VAL A 279 6.84 11.80 -16.45
C VAL A 279 6.40 12.95 -17.35
N ASN A 280 7.36 13.78 -17.74
CA ASN A 280 7.17 14.84 -18.71
C ASN A 280 7.36 14.26 -20.12
N LYS A 281 6.27 13.81 -20.75
CA LYS A 281 6.25 13.28 -22.12
C LYS A 281 5.46 14.21 -23.02
N PRO A 282 6.10 14.89 -24.00
CA PRO A 282 5.38 15.64 -25.01
C PRO A 282 4.44 14.74 -25.81
N THR A 283 3.32 15.31 -26.29
CA THR A 283 2.28 14.54 -27.00
C THR A 283 2.78 13.96 -28.34
N ASP A 284 3.68 14.69 -29.00
CA ASP A 284 4.18 14.40 -30.35
C ASP A 284 5.58 13.78 -30.38
N LYS A 285 6.19 13.52 -29.23
CA LYS A 285 7.56 12.99 -29.11
C LYS A 285 7.62 11.83 -28.12
N PRO A 286 8.53 10.88 -28.35
CA PRO A 286 8.82 9.85 -27.34
C PRO A 286 9.43 10.49 -26.10
N LEU A 287 9.42 9.75 -25.00
CA LEU A 287 10.19 10.10 -23.81
C LEU A 287 11.68 10.22 -24.16
N GLU A 288 12.36 11.07 -23.42
CA GLU A 288 13.83 11.14 -23.46
C GLU A 288 14.42 9.73 -23.24
N PRO A 289 15.43 9.30 -24.02
CA PRO A 289 15.85 7.90 -24.08
C PRO A 289 16.18 7.26 -22.72
N LEU A 290 16.89 7.96 -21.85
CA LEU A 290 17.25 7.42 -20.53
C LEU A 290 16.03 7.24 -19.63
N THR A 291 15.13 8.22 -19.60
CA THR A 291 13.86 8.14 -18.85
C THR A 291 12.98 7.02 -19.39
N ARG A 292 12.89 6.89 -20.71
CA ARG A 292 12.13 5.84 -21.39
C ARG A 292 12.62 4.45 -21.00
N GLU A 293 13.92 4.22 -21.08
CA GLU A 293 14.50 2.91 -20.77
C GLU A 293 14.36 2.56 -19.30
N PHE A 294 14.48 3.54 -18.39
CA PHE A 294 14.18 3.33 -16.98
C PHE A 294 12.71 2.90 -16.77
N MET A 295 11.77 3.62 -17.38
CA MET A 295 10.34 3.29 -17.27
C MET A 295 10.00 1.93 -17.91
N LYS A 296 10.63 1.56 -19.01
CA LYS A 296 10.50 0.23 -19.63
C LYS A 296 11.00 -0.88 -18.68
N MET A 297 12.13 -0.65 -18.02
CA MET A 297 12.64 -1.60 -17.02
C MET A 297 11.70 -1.71 -15.84
N VAL A 298 11.15 -0.61 -15.31
CA VAL A 298 10.15 -0.62 -14.23
C VAL A 298 8.91 -1.44 -14.59
N LEU A 299 8.44 -1.35 -15.84
CA LEU A 299 7.26 -2.07 -16.34
C LEU A 299 7.57 -3.49 -16.87
N SER A 300 8.82 -3.92 -16.86
CA SER A 300 9.24 -5.27 -17.25
C SER A 300 9.08 -6.28 -16.12
N LYS A 301 9.34 -7.55 -16.43
CA LYS A 301 9.36 -8.63 -15.43
C LYS A 301 10.29 -8.30 -14.27
N GLU A 302 11.53 -7.89 -14.56
CA GLU A 302 12.53 -7.57 -13.54
C GLU A 302 12.11 -6.37 -12.67
N GLY A 303 11.48 -5.37 -13.25
CA GLY A 303 10.97 -4.22 -12.51
C GLY A 303 9.79 -4.60 -11.60
N GLN A 304 8.89 -5.46 -12.06
CA GLN A 304 7.76 -5.95 -11.27
C GLN A 304 8.19 -6.98 -10.20
N GLU A 305 9.28 -7.70 -10.40
CA GLU A 305 9.90 -8.52 -9.34
C GLU A 305 10.41 -7.66 -8.17
N GLU A 306 10.94 -6.47 -8.43
CA GLU A 306 11.31 -5.54 -7.35
C GLU A 306 10.07 -4.99 -6.61
N VAL A 307 8.91 -4.86 -7.28
CA VAL A 307 7.63 -4.52 -6.62
C VAL A 307 7.26 -5.59 -5.58
N VAL A 308 7.32 -6.86 -5.97
CA VAL A 308 7.03 -7.99 -5.06
C VAL A 308 8.03 -8.03 -3.90
N LYS A 309 9.30 -7.82 -4.18
CA LYS A 309 10.37 -7.79 -3.18
C LYS A 309 10.19 -6.68 -2.13
N ASP A 310 9.66 -5.52 -2.53
CA ASP A 310 9.33 -4.41 -1.61
C ASP A 310 8.00 -4.62 -0.87
N GLY A 311 7.30 -5.75 -1.10
CA GLY A 311 6.06 -6.10 -0.42
C GLY A 311 4.80 -5.44 -1.00
N TYR A 312 4.89 -4.78 -2.14
CA TYR A 312 3.75 -4.31 -2.93
C TYR A 312 3.26 -5.40 -3.90
N PHE A 313 2.19 -5.12 -4.60
CA PHE A 313 1.61 -6.04 -5.57
C PHE A 313 1.97 -5.62 -7.00
N PRO A 314 2.46 -6.55 -7.83
CA PRO A 314 2.79 -6.25 -9.21
C PRO A 314 1.54 -5.85 -10.00
N LEU A 315 1.72 -5.11 -11.07
CA LEU A 315 0.60 -4.73 -11.92
C LEU A 315 0.02 -5.95 -12.64
N PRO A 316 -1.32 -6.05 -12.76
CA PRO A 316 -1.94 -7.02 -13.67
C PRO A 316 -1.45 -6.82 -15.11
N LEU A 317 -1.30 -7.92 -15.87
CA LEU A 317 -0.76 -7.89 -17.24
C LEU A 317 -1.47 -6.86 -18.14
N ALA A 318 -2.79 -6.82 -18.13
CA ALA A 318 -3.56 -5.86 -18.94
C ALA A 318 -3.27 -4.39 -18.59
N VAL A 319 -2.93 -4.11 -17.33
CA VAL A 319 -2.52 -2.77 -16.88
C VAL A 319 -1.12 -2.46 -17.40
N LEU A 320 -0.17 -3.40 -17.28
CA LEU A 320 1.19 -3.26 -17.81
C LEU A 320 1.19 -2.99 -19.31
N GLU A 321 0.45 -3.77 -20.11
CA GLU A 321 0.34 -3.60 -21.56
C GLU A 321 -0.21 -2.21 -21.96
N THR A 322 -1.06 -1.65 -21.12
CA THR A 322 -1.58 -0.28 -21.33
C THR A 322 -0.53 0.76 -20.98
N ASP A 323 0.20 0.60 -19.88
CA ASP A 323 1.14 1.61 -19.39
C ASP A 323 2.49 1.58 -20.13
N VAL A 324 2.91 0.43 -20.68
CA VAL A 324 4.06 0.35 -21.60
C VAL A 324 3.86 1.26 -22.82
N LYS A 325 2.66 1.30 -23.41
CA LYS A 325 2.35 2.17 -24.57
C LYS A 325 2.46 3.66 -24.25
N LYS A 326 2.38 4.06 -22.99
CA LYS A 326 2.54 5.46 -22.58
C LYS A 326 3.98 5.92 -22.58
N VAL A 327 4.93 4.99 -22.47
CA VAL A 327 6.37 5.30 -22.37
C VAL A 327 7.13 5.09 -23.68
N ASP A 328 6.51 4.46 -24.66
CA ASP A 328 7.01 4.33 -26.05
C ASP A 328 6.85 5.64 -26.89
#